data_aea8c7749f06f1d2f687c6053f2b33cf
#
_entry.id   aea8c7749f06f1d2f687c6053f2b33cf
#
_cell.length_a   1.000
_cell.length_b   1.000
_cell.length_c   1.000
_cell.angle_alpha   90.00
_cell.angle_beta   90.00
_cell.angle_gamma   90.00
#
_symmetry.space_group_name_H-M   'P 1'
#
loop_
_entity.id
_entity.type
_entity.pdbx_description
1 polymer ?
#
loop_
_entity_poly.entity_id
_entity_poly.type
_entity_poly.pdbx_seq_one_letter_code
_entity_poly.pdbx_strand_id
1 'polypeptide(L)'
;MNKLIVTEFKDIRVLTTQQLAESYQATTDTITKNFNRNKERYLEGKHYICLEGEELREFRANGQIDLSPNVNKLYLWTEKGAFLHAKSLNTDKAWEVYDHLVDTYFRAKKPLTAIEQLQLTQQALLEVNEKIDDVADELQSFKKDMP
;
A
#
# COMPACT_ATOMS: atom_id res chain seq x y z
N MET A 1 -4.63 3.39 20.31
CA MET A 1 -5.07 2.99 18.97
C MET A 1 -4.90 1.49 18.80
N ASN A 2 -5.94 0.82 18.38
CA ASN A 2 -5.84 -0.61 18.12
C ASN A 2 -4.86 -0.86 17.00
N LYS A 3 -4.11 -1.93 17.14
CA LYS A 3 -3.15 -2.32 16.12
C LYS A 3 -3.89 -2.71 14.84
N LEU A 4 -3.54 -2.05 13.74
CA LEU A 4 -4.13 -2.38 12.44
C LEU A 4 -3.61 -3.71 11.94
N ILE A 5 -4.53 -4.54 11.47
CA ILE A 5 -4.17 -5.78 10.77
C ILE A 5 -3.77 -5.38 9.35
N VAL A 6 -2.56 -5.76 8.96
CA VAL A 6 -2.08 -5.46 7.61
C VAL A 6 -2.90 -6.22 6.59
N THR A 7 -3.52 -5.50 5.68
CA THR A 7 -4.31 -6.06 4.58
C THR A 7 -3.64 -5.67 3.27
N GLU A 8 -3.41 -6.65 2.40
CA GLU A 8 -2.76 -6.42 1.12
C GLU A 8 -3.61 -6.94 -0.01
N PHE A 9 -3.55 -6.25 -1.14
CA PHE A 9 -4.17 -6.68 -2.37
C PHE A 9 -3.22 -6.35 -3.52
N LYS A 10 -2.80 -7.38 -4.26
CA LYS A 10 -1.84 -7.25 -5.36
C LYS A 10 -0.59 -6.47 -4.96
N ASP A 11 -0.03 -6.87 -3.81
CA ASP A 11 1.23 -6.34 -3.25
C ASP A 11 1.17 -4.89 -2.76
N ILE A 12 -0.01 -4.30 -2.68
CA ILE A 12 -0.16 -2.99 -2.06
C ILE A 12 -0.97 -3.11 -0.77
N ARG A 13 -0.61 -2.28 0.20
CA ARG A 13 -1.36 -2.23 1.45
C ARG A 13 -2.62 -1.41 1.24
N VAL A 14 -3.71 -1.94 1.74
CA VAL A 14 -5.03 -1.32 1.64
C VAL A 14 -5.72 -1.40 2.99
N LEU A 15 -6.76 -0.60 3.17
CA LEU A 15 -7.59 -0.62 4.36
C LEU A 15 -9.03 -0.91 3.96
N THR A 16 -9.71 -1.74 4.76
CA THR A 16 -11.16 -1.89 4.59
C THR A 16 -11.85 -0.62 5.07
N THR A 17 -13.13 -0.48 4.71
CA THR A 17 -13.93 0.66 5.17
C THR A 17 -13.94 0.73 6.70
N GLN A 18 -14.06 -0.42 7.36
CA GLN A 18 -14.06 -0.48 8.82
C GLN A 18 -12.71 -0.03 9.40
N GLN A 19 -11.61 -0.53 8.86
CA GLN A 19 -10.27 -0.15 9.30
C GLN A 19 -10.03 1.34 9.12
N LEU A 20 -10.45 1.88 7.98
CA LEU A 20 -10.27 3.29 7.69
C LEU A 20 -11.10 4.15 8.64
N ALA A 21 -12.36 3.75 8.88
CA ALA A 21 -13.22 4.46 9.83
C ALA A 21 -12.63 4.46 11.23
N GLU A 22 -12.18 3.30 11.69
CA GLU A 22 -11.55 3.19 13.02
C GLU A 22 -10.31 4.07 13.11
N SER A 23 -9.50 4.12 12.08
CA SER A 23 -8.28 4.93 12.05
C SER A 23 -8.59 6.42 12.17
N TYR A 24 -9.62 6.89 11.48
CA TYR A 24 -10.02 8.30 11.53
C TYR A 24 -10.95 8.61 12.70
N GLN A 25 -11.28 7.62 13.52
CA GLN A 25 -12.26 7.75 14.62
C GLN A 25 -13.63 8.21 14.10
N ALA A 26 -13.99 7.70 12.93
CA ALA A 26 -15.27 7.94 12.28
C ALA A 26 -16.06 6.64 12.23
N THR A 27 -17.26 6.70 11.70
CA THR A 27 -18.08 5.51 11.48
C THR A 27 -17.92 5.04 10.03
N THR A 28 -18.21 3.76 9.79
CA THR A 28 -18.24 3.23 8.42
C THR A 28 -19.26 3.98 7.57
N ASP A 29 -20.36 4.41 8.18
CA ASP A 29 -21.39 5.19 7.53
C ASP A 29 -20.84 6.52 7.02
N THR A 30 -20.02 7.20 7.83
CA THR A 30 -19.37 8.45 7.44
C THR A 30 -18.48 8.24 6.22
N ILE A 31 -17.68 7.18 6.22
CA ILE A 31 -16.80 6.86 5.08
C ILE A 31 -17.63 6.59 3.83
N THR A 32 -18.68 5.81 3.96
CA THR A 32 -19.57 5.48 2.85
C THR A 32 -20.25 6.74 2.30
N LYS A 33 -20.72 7.63 3.16
CA LYS A 33 -21.35 8.88 2.75
C LYS A 33 -20.36 9.80 2.03
N ASN A 34 -19.12 9.91 2.54
CA ASN A 34 -18.08 10.70 1.87
C ASN A 34 -17.83 10.18 0.46
N PHE A 35 -17.75 8.87 0.31
CA PHE A 35 -17.57 8.25 -0.98
C PHE A 35 -18.73 8.55 -1.92
N ASN A 36 -19.96 8.35 -1.45
CA ASN A 36 -21.16 8.56 -2.29
C ASN A 36 -21.33 10.02 -2.72
N ARG A 37 -20.97 10.97 -1.85
CA ARG A 37 -21.05 12.39 -2.16
C ARG A 37 -20.00 12.84 -3.17
N ASN A 38 -18.86 12.15 -3.20
CA ASN A 38 -17.71 12.54 -4.03
C ASN A 38 -17.33 11.46 -5.02
N LYS A 39 -18.28 10.63 -5.40
CA LYS A 39 -18.04 9.43 -6.21
C LYS A 39 -17.26 9.74 -7.49
N GLU A 40 -17.48 10.91 -8.07
CA GLU A 40 -16.80 11.36 -9.27
C GLU A 40 -15.30 11.51 -9.10
N ARG A 41 -14.85 11.75 -7.87
CA ARG A 41 -13.43 11.96 -7.56
C ARG A 41 -12.68 10.66 -7.29
N TYR A 42 -13.42 9.58 -7.04
CA TYR A 42 -12.85 8.27 -6.74
C TYR A 42 -12.81 7.42 -7.99
N LEU A 43 -11.61 6.94 -8.31
CA LEU A 43 -11.42 6.04 -9.46
C LEU A 43 -11.07 4.66 -8.93
N GLU A 44 -11.79 3.65 -9.42
CA GLU A 44 -11.51 2.27 -9.08
C GLU A 44 -10.13 1.87 -9.59
N GLY A 45 -9.39 1.18 -8.75
CA GLY A 45 -8.01 0.80 -9.05
C GLY A 45 -6.98 1.83 -8.60
N LYS A 46 -7.39 3.09 -8.42
CA LYS A 46 -6.49 4.15 -7.97
C LYS A 46 -6.75 4.52 -6.51
N HIS A 47 -8.00 4.78 -6.18
CA HIS A 47 -8.40 5.22 -4.85
C HIS A 47 -9.01 4.09 -4.03
N TYR A 48 -9.66 3.18 -4.70
CA TYR A 48 -10.28 2.05 -4.05
C TYR A 48 -10.32 0.86 -4.98
N ILE A 49 -10.53 -0.31 -4.39
CA ILE A 49 -10.74 -1.55 -5.10
C ILE A 49 -12.04 -2.14 -4.54
N CYS A 50 -12.96 -2.47 -5.43
CA CYS A 50 -14.21 -3.08 -5.03
C CYS A 50 -14.17 -4.56 -5.37
N LEU A 51 -14.23 -5.40 -4.33
CA LEU A 51 -14.23 -6.85 -4.50
C LEU A 51 -15.65 -7.39 -4.40
N GLU A 52 -16.03 -8.19 -5.36
CA GLU A 52 -17.30 -8.91 -5.36
C GLU A 52 -17.15 -10.19 -6.17
N GLY A 53 -18.09 -11.11 -6.02
CA GLY A 53 -18.05 -12.37 -6.74
C GLY A 53 -16.80 -13.19 -6.45
N GLU A 54 -16.15 -13.68 -7.50
CA GLU A 54 -14.97 -14.54 -7.39
C GLU A 54 -13.80 -13.86 -6.70
N GLU A 55 -13.57 -12.58 -7.02
CA GLU A 55 -12.47 -11.84 -6.40
C GLU A 55 -12.65 -11.73 -4.88
N LEU A 56 -13.88 -11.51 -4.44
CA LEU A 56 -14.17 -11.47 -3.01
C LEU A 56 -14.01 -12.85 -2.37
N ARG A 57 -14.41 -13.88 -3.08
CA ARG A 57 -14.26 -15.25 -2.60
C ARG A 57 -12.79 -15.63 -2.42
N GLU A 58 -11.97 -15.30 -3.41
CA GLU A 58 -10.51 -15.52 -3.33
C GLU A 58 -9.88 -14.75 -2.20
N PHE A 59 -10.26 -13.48 -2.05
CA PHE A 59 -9.74 -12.63 -0.98
C PHE A 59 -10.12 -13.20 0.39
N ARG A 60 -11.36 -13.66 0.54
CA ARG A 60 -11.83 -14.27 1.79
C ARG A 60 -11.04 -15.54 2.10
N ALA A 61 -10.73 -16.33 1.08
CA ALA A 61 -9.97 -17.57 1.24
C ALA A 61 -8.52 -17.31 1.69
N ASN A 62 -7.95 -16.15 1.41
CA ASN A 62 -6.62 -15.78 1.88
C ASN A 62 -6.54 -15.58 3.40
N GLY A 63 -7.68 -15.36 4.06
CA GLY A 63 -7.74 -15.29 5.52
C GLY A 63 -7.07 -14.10 6.16
N GLN A 64 -6.80 -13.04 5.41
CA GLN A 64 -6.15 -11.84 5.95
C GLN A 64 -7.02 -11.13 6.99
N ILE A 65 -8.32 -11.13 6.77
CA ILE A 65 -9.29 -10.54 7.69
C ILE A 65 -10.52 -11.43 7.76
N ASP A 66 -11.22 -11.38 8.89
CA ASP A 66 -12.49 -12.07 9.05
C ASP A 66 -13.60 -11.25 8.41
N LEU A 67 -14.32 -11.87 7.49
CA LEU A 67 -15.46 -11.25 6.84
C LEU A 67 -16.72 -12.04 7.19
N SER A 68 -17.79 -11.30 7.49
CA SER A 68 -19.10 -11.92 7.67
C SER A 68 -19.50 -12.63 6.38
N PRO A 69 -20.13 -13.83 6.45
CA PRO A 69 -20.63 -14.51 5.25
C PRO A 69 -21.64 -13.67 4.46
N ASN A 70 -22.25 -12.67 5.09
CA ASN A 70 -23.24 -11.81 4.47
C ASN A 70 -22.63 -10.68 3.64
N VAL A 71 -21.31 -10.51 3.69
CA VAL A 71 -20.65 -9.46 2.91
C VAL A 71 -20.60 -9.88 1.45
N ASN A 72 -21.28 -9.10 0.61
CA ASN A 72 -21.33 -9.34 -0.84
C ASN A 72 -20.37 -8.46 -1.62
N LYS A 73 -19.90 -7.40 -1.00
CA LYS A 73 -19.08 -6.41 -1.65
C LYS A 73 -18.12 -5.83 -0.61
N LEU A 74 -16.85 -5.74 -0.94
CA LEU A 74 -15.84 -5.23 -0.03
C LEU A 74 -15.06 -4.12 -0.72
N TYR A 75 -15.03 -2.95 -0.09
CA TYR A 75 -14.21 -1.83 -0.56
C TYR A 75 -12.89 -1.85 0.18
N LEU A 76 -11.81 -1.81 -0.60
CA LEU A 76 -10.46 -1.68 -0.09
C LEU A 76 -9.93 -0.31 -0.50
N TRP A 77 -9.44 0.46 0.46
CA TRP A 77 -9.00 1.83 0.24
C TRP A 77 -7.49 1.87 0.14
N THR A 78 -6.99 2.46 -0.94
CA THR A 78 -5.55 2.67 -1.12
C THR A 78 -5.11 3.91 -0.35
N GLU A 79 -3.79 4.17 -0.34
CA GLU A 79 -3.24 5.40 0.24
C GLU A 79 -3.93 6.64 -0.34
N LYS A 80 -4.12 6.66 -1.65
CA LYS A 80 -4.78 7.79 -2.32
C LYS A 80 -6.26 7.90 -1.94
N GLY A 81 -6.92 6.76 -1.73
CA GLY A 81 -8.29 6.75 -1.23
C GLY A 81 -8.39 7.29 0.18
N ALA A 82 -7.47 6.88 1.05
CA ALA A 82 -7.40 7.38 2.41
C ALA A 82 -7.18 8.91 2.42
N PHE A 83 -6.37 9.42 1.51
CA PHE A 83 -6.14 10.86 1.36
C PHE A 83 -7.44 11.60 1.04
N LEU A 84 -8.24 11.09 0.10
CA LEU A 84 -9.50 11.74 -0.27
C LEU A 84 -10.48 11.76 0.90
N HIS A 85 -10.51 10.70 1.69
CA HIS A 85 -11.35 10.67 2.89
C HIS A 85 -10.87 11.66 3.94
N ALA A 86 -9.56 11.79 4.15
CA ALA A 86 -9.01 12.80 5.05
C ALA A 86 -9.39 14.19 4.62
N LYS A 87 -9.33 14.45 3.32
CA LYS A 87 -9.71 15.73 2.72
C LYS A 87 -11.20 16.02 2.94
N SER A 88 -12.05 15.01 2.80
CA SER A 88 -13.49 15.15 3.02
C SER A 88 -13.81 15.43 4.49
N LEU A 89 -13.15 14.75 5.39
CA LEU A 89 -13.31 14.98 6.82
C LEU A 89 -12.77 16.34 7.25
N ASN A 90 -11.66 16.73 6.67
CA ASN A 90 -11.00 18.04 6.81
C ASN A 90 -10.89 18.52 8.25
N THR A 91 -10.47 17.65 9.14
CA THR A 91 -10.18 17.99 10.53
C THR A 91 -8.68 17.81 10.76
N ASP A 92 -8.14 18.52 11.76
CA ASP A 92 -6.73 18.35 12.13
C ASP A 92 -6.44 16.89 12.47
N LYS A 93 -7.37 16.24 13.16
CA LYS A 93 -7.24 14.84 13.55
C LYS A 93 -7.14 13.94 12.32
N ALA A 94 -7.99 14.17 11.30
CA ALA A 94 -7.96 13.36 10.09
C ALA A 94 -6.63 13.50 9.36
N TRP A 95 -6.09 14.71 9.27
CA TRP A 95 -4.80 14.94 8.62
C TRP A 95 -3.65 14.29 9.40
N GLU A 96 -3.68 14.37 10.72
CA GLU A 96 -2.68 13.68 11.57
C GLU A 96 -2.73 12.17 11.36
N VAL A 97 -3.93 11.61 11.35
CA VAL A 97 -4.12 10.17 11.14
C VAL A 97 -3.64 9.76 9.76
N TYR A 98 -3.97 10.53 8.73
CA TYR A 98 -3.52 10.23 7.38
C TYR A 98 -1.99 10.21 7.30
N ASP A 99 -1.34 11.23 7.86
CA ASP A 99 0.11 11.30 7.87
C ASP A 99 0.72 10.08 8.60
N HIS A 100 0.14 9.73 9.73
CA HIS A 100 0.56 8.54 10.49
C HIS A 100 0.39 7.25 9.69
N LEU A 101 -0.74 7.11 8.98
CA LEU A 101 -1.00 5.94 8.14
C LEU A 101 0.00 5.83 7.01
N VAL A 102 0.38 6.97 6.41
CA VAL A 102 1.40 6.95 5.36
C VAL A 102 2.71 6.42 5.90
N ASP A 103 3.15 6.92 7.05
CA ASP A 103 4.44 6.56 7.63
C ASP A 103 4.47 5.14 8.20
N THR A 104 3.39 4.70 8.84
CA THR A 104 3.41 3.47 9.60
C THR A 104 2.65 2.31 8.98
N TYR A 105 1.82 2.58 7.97
CA TYR A 105 1.01 1.55 7.34
C TYR A 105 1.26 1.44 5.84
N PHE A 106 0.96 2.50 5.09
CA PHE A 106 1.02 2.41 3.62
C PHE A 106 2.44 2.27 3.08
N ARG A 107 3.37 3.02 3.64
CA ARG A 107 4.77 3.05 3.18
C ARG A 107 5.74 2.40 4.15
N ALA A 108 5.23 1.79 5.21
CA ALA A 108 6.10 1.13 6.18
C ALA A 108 6.90 0.02 5.50
N LYS A 109 8.20 -0.01 5.78
CA LYS A 109 9.07 -1.03 5.23
C LYS A 109 8.84 -2.34 5.99
N LYS A 110 8.56 -3.39 5.24
CA LYS A 110 8.50 -4.73 5.82
C LYS A 110 9.91 -5.28 5.98
N PRO A 111 10.11 -6.25 6.88
CA PRO A 111 11.33 -7.04 6.84
C PRO A 111 11.47 -7.64 5.43
N LEU A 112 12.63 -7.46 4.84
CA LEU A 112 12.88 -7.94 3.48
C LEU A 112 12.99 -9.45 3.46
N THR A 113 12.35 -10.09 2.50
CA THR A 113 12.58 -11.50 2.22
C THR A 113 13.96 -11.67 1.59
N ALA A 114 14.46 -12.90 1.56
CA ALA A 114 15.74 -13.18 0.93
C ALA A 114 15.75 -12.76 -0.54
N ILE A 115 14.64 -12.96 -1.24
CA ILE A 115 14.51 -12.58 -2.65
C ILE A 115 14.53 -11.07 -2.81
N GLU A 116 13.80 -10.36 -1.95
CA GLU A 116 13.77 -8.89 -1.98
C GLU A 116 15.15 -8.31 -1.69
N GLN A 117 15.86 -8.87 -0.73
CA GLN A 117 17.22 -8.45 -0.41
C GLN A 117 18.15 -8.65 -1.60
N LEU A 118 18.02 -9.79 -2.30
CA LEU A 118 18.80 -10.06 -3.49
C LEU A 118 18.53 -9.07 -4.60
N GLN A 119 17.26 -8.73 -4.82
CA GLN A 119 16.87 -7.76 -5.84
C GLN A 119 17.45 -6.38 -5.53
N LEU A 120 17.40 -5.93 -4.28
CA LEU A 120 17.99 -4.67 -3.89
C LEU A 120 19.50 -4.66 -4.08
N THR A 121 20.17 -5.78 -3.76
CA THR A 121 21.60 -5.91 -3.94
C THR A 121 21.97 -5.83 -5.41
N GLN A 122 21.21 -6.49 -6.28
CA GLN A 122 21.43 -6.42 -7.73
C GLN A 122 21.24 -5.00 -8.26
N GLN A 123 20.20 -4.32 -7.80
CA GLN A 123 19.93 -2.94 -8.20
C GLN A 123 21.07 -2.00 -7.74
N ALA A 124 21.55 -2.18 -6.52
CA ALA A 124 22.66 -1.40 -6.01
C ALA A 124 23.94 -1.64 -6.82
N LEU A 125 24.18 -2.89 -7.22
CA LEU A 125 25.33 -3.22 -8.06
C LEU A 125 25.22 -2.57 -9.44
N LEU A 126 24.01 -2.52 -10.01
CA LEU A 126 23.78 -1.85 -11.29
C LEU A 126 24.03 -0.34 -11.20
N GLU A 127 23.57 0.29 -10.12
CA GLU A 127 23.82 1.71 -9.89
C GLU A 127 25.30 2.01 -9.71
N VAL A 128 26.00 1.17 -8.98
CA VAL A 128 27.45 1.30 -8.79
C VAL A 128 28.16 1.14 -10.13
N ASN A 129 27.74 0.17 -10.95
CA ASN A 129 28.31 -0.04 -12.27
C ASN A 129 28.11 1.16 -13.18
N GLU A 130 26.96 1.81 -13.13
CA GLU A 130 26.72 3.03 -13.91
C GLU A 130 27.63 4.17 -13.46
N LYS A 131 27.84 4.32 -12.17
CA LYS A 131 28.70 5.38 -11.63
C LYS A 131 30.17 5.16 -11.93
N ILE A 132 30.61 3.90 -12.01
CA ILE A 132 32.01 3.58 -12.24
C ILE A 132 32.26 2.97 -13.62
N ASP A 133 31.28 3.06 -14.54
CA ASP A 133 31.50 2.61 -15.92
C ASP A 133 32.64 3.35 -16.58
N ASP A 134 32.81 4.62 -16.26
CA ASP A 134 33.95 5.40 -16.69
C ASP A 134 35.27 4.88 -16.10
N VAL A 135 35.19 4.30 -14.90
CA VAL A 135 36.31 3.66 -14.23
C VAL A 135 36.34 2.17 -14.49
N ALA A 136 35.21 1.59 -14.89
CA ALA A 136 35.06 0.18 -15.17
C ALA A 136 35.97 -0.31 -16.30
N ASP A 137 36.17 0.52 -17.31
CA ASP A 137 37.13 0.21 -18.37
C ASP A 137 38.53 0.04 -17.83
N GLU A 138 38.92 0.90 -16.90
CA GLU A 138 40.21 0.78 -16.22
C GLU A 138 40.27 -0.47 -15.36
N LEU A 139 39.18 -0.75 -14.61
CA LEU A 139 39.12 -1.94 -13.78
C LEU A 139 39.11 -3.23 -14.61
N GLN A 140 38.43 -3.24 -15.72
CA GLN A 140 38.44 -4.38 -16.63
C GLN A 140 39.80 -4.61 -17.26
N SER A 141 40.45 -3.53 -17.66
CA SER A 141 41.84 -3.61 -18.15
C SER A 141 42.74 -4.16 -17.06
N PHE A 142 42.53 -3.73 -15.83
CA PHE A 142 43.28 -4.21 -14.68
C PHE A 142 43.04 -5.71 -14.44
N LYS A 143 41.78 -6.15 -14.53
CA LYS A 143 41.43 -7.54 -14.36
C LYS A 143 41.94 -8.43 -15.47
N LYS A 144 41.99 -7.91 -16.70
CA LYS A 144 42.55 -8.65 -17.85
C LYS A 144 44.02 -8.82 -17.72
N ASP A 145 44.69 -7.86 -17.11
CA ASP A 145 46.14 -7.91 -16.86
C ASP A 145 46.49 -8.74 -15.66
N MET A 146 45.51 -9.06 -14.81
CA MET A 146 45.71 -9.96 -13.69
C MET A 146 45.67 -11.41 -14.18
N PRO A 147 46.66 -12.20 -13.83
CA PRO A 147 46.62 -13.62 -14.18
C PRO A 147 45.55 -14.40 -13.43
#